data_668aa48f236f223bec9fe55cf115752c
#
_entry.id   668aa48f236f223bec9fe55cf115752c
#
_cell.length_a   1.000
_cell.length_b   1.000
_cell.length_c   1.000
_cell.angle_alpha   90.00
_cell.angle_beta   90.00
_cell.angle_gamma   90.00
#
_symmetry.space_group_name_H-M   'P 1'
#
loop_
_entity.id
_entity.type
_entity.pdbx_description
1 polymer ?
#
loop_
_entity_poly.entity_id
_entity_poly.type
_entity_poly.pdbx_seq_one_letter_code
_entity_poly.pdbx_strand_id
1 'polypeptide(L)'
;MTAQTTSSADGTTIAYHEQGEGPAVVIVNGAMSTAGDAGDLASALAGAGYRAVSYDRRARVDSGDTRPYAPQREAEDLAAVIDAVGGVAAVLGHSSGAVLALYAGSLGVRVGHLFLSEPPFNFGDDAPEGFEQRLQQLVDDGKPDEAVVTFQREAIGLPEPVIEQIKQAPFFPSLVKLAQSVVYDATLTRHVSTPTDAMTGIQSPVTILCGVQTFPDLQAAAVRLAQVMPQAESLRVAESVDHRIDAAATTAIVAARVPRG
;
A
#
# COMPACT_ATOMS: atom_id res chain seq x y z
N MET A 1 18.84 10.34 3.95
CA MET A 1 18.75 9.67 2.62
C MET A 1 18.35 10.72 1.60
N THR A 2 18.99 10.77 0.44
CA THR A 2 18.60 11.68 -0.64
C THR A 2 17.51 10.96 -1.46
N ALA A 3 16.37 11.62 -1.70
CA ALA A 3 15.34 11.08 -2.56
C ALA A 3 15.89 10.93 -3.97
N GLN A 4 15.66 9.78 -4.58
CA GLN A 4 15.87 9.51 -6.00
C GLN A 4 14.53 9.63 -6.72
N THR A 5 14.55 9.78 -8.03
CA THR A 5 13.32 9.86 -8.82
C THR A 5 13.38 8.96 -10.05
N THR A 6 12.22 8.44 -10.44
CA THR A 6 12.02 7.77 -11.74
C THR A 6 10.80 8.37 -12.43
N SER A 7 10.63 8.08 -13.70
CA SER A 7 9.47 8.55 -14.48
C SER A 7 8.52 7.38 -14.74
N SER A 8 7.27 7.56 -14.38
CA SER A 8 6.18 6.65 -14.73
C SER A 8 5.87 6.69 -16.23
N ALA A 9 5.09 5.74 -16.72
CA ALA A 9 4.73 5.64 -18.13
C ALA A 9 3.99 6.87 -18.68
N ASP A 10 3.25 7.58 -17.81
CA ASP A 10 2.55 8.83 -18.16
C ASP A 10 3.40 10.09 -17.96
N GLY A 11 4.69 9.92 -17.63
CA GLY A 11 5.62 11.02 -17.35
C GLY A 11 5.58 11.56 -15.91
N THR A 12 4.73 10.99 -15.03
CA THR A 12 4.70 11.39 -13.62
C THR A 12 6.03 11.05 -12.95
N THR A 13 6.63 12.02 -12.26
CA THR A 13 7.83 11.81 -11.45
C THR A 13 7.46 11.07 -10.16
N ILE A 14 8.11 9.95 -9.90
CA ILE A 14 7.93 9.16 -8.68
C ILE A 14 9.21 9.22 -7.86
N ALA A 15 9.10 9.72 -6.62
CA ALA A 15 10.19 9.82 -5.67
C ALA A 15 10.30 8.52 -4.85
N TYR A 16 11.53 8.02 -4.70
CA TYR A 16 11.81 6.83 -3.91
C TYR A 16 13.12 6.95 -3.12
N HIS A 17 13.24 6.13 -2.09
CA HIS A 17 14.40 6.08 -1.20
C HIS A 17 14.91 4.66 -1.13
N GLU A 18 16.23 4.50 -1.11
CA GLU A 18 16.88 3.21 -0.97
C GLU A 18 17.71 3.15 0.32
N GLN A 19 17.73 1.97 0.94
CA GLN A 19 18.57 1.67 2.09
C GLN A 19 19.06 0.23 2.03
N GLY A 20 20.36 0.02 2.30
CA GLY A 20 21.00 -1.29 2.25
C GLY A 20 21.40 -1.71 0.83
N GLU A 21 21.90 -2.94 0.74
CA GLU A 21 22.36 -3.59 -0.49
C GLU A 21 21.78 -5.01 -0.59
N GLY A 22 21.86 -5.64 -1.75
CA GLY A 22 21.35 -6.99 -2.00
C GLY A 22 20.06 -7.02 -2.79
N PRO A 23 19.26 -8.10 -2.71
CA PRO A 23 18.00 -8.21 -3.43
C PRO A 23 17.03 -7.10 -3.06
N ALA A 24 16.37 -6.52 -4.05
CA ALA A 24 15.44 -5.42 -3.84
C ALA A 24 14.11 -5.89 -3.21
N VAL A 25 13.66 -5.15 -2.21
CA VAL A 25 12.32 -5.26 -1.60
C VAL A 25 11.66 -3.90 -1.68
N VAL A 26 10.66 -3.76 -2.54
CA VAL A 26 9.89 -2.52 -2.70
C VAL A 26 8.73 -2.53 -1.71
N ILE A 27 8.64 -1.46 -0.89
CA ILE A 27 7.59 -1.28 0.11
C ILE A 27 6.52 -0.34 -0.46
N VAL A 28 5.29 -0.83 -0.53
CA VAL A 28 4.12 -0.09 -1.01
C VAL A 28 3.22 0.23 0.18
N ASN A 29 3.33 1.45 0.68
CA ASN A 29 2.57 1.90 1.84
C ASN A 29 1.06 2.06 1.54
N GLY A 30 0.25 1.93 2.58
CA GLY A 30 -1.19 2.10 2.55
C GLY A 30 -1.65 3.55 2.40
N ALA A 31 -2.94 3.77 2.59
CA ALA A 31 -3.54 5.09 2.56
C ALA A 31 -2.95 6.01 3.65
N MET A 32 -2.89 7.32 3.36
CA MET A 32 -2.39 8.36 4.27
C MET A 32 -0.96 8.14 4.78
N SER A 33 -0.16 7.33 4.09
CA SER A 33 1.25 7.07 4.43
C SER A 33 2.18 7.57 3.33
N THR A 34 3.41 7.88 3.71
CA THR A 34 4.49 8.37 2.85
C THR A 34 5.64 7.36 2.80
N ALA A 35 6.63 7.57 1.95
CA ALA A 35 7.85 6.75 1.94
C ALA A 35 8.54 6.73 3.32
N GLY A 36 8.47 7.84 4.06
CA GLY A 36 9.07 7.98 5.38
C GLY A 36 8.48 7.05 6.44
N ASP A 37 7.18 6.71 6.32
CA ASP A 37 6.50 5.83 7.27
C ASP A 37 6.99 4.37 7.19
N ALA A 38 7.70 4.00 6.13
CA ALA A 38 8.35 2.70 6.00
C ALA A 38 9.74 2.62 6.66
N GLY A 39 10.22 3.68 7.32
CA GLY A 39 11.61 3.82 7.78
C GLY A 39 12.11 2.68 8.67
N ASP A 40 11.31 2.25 9.64
CA ASP A 40 11.67 1.15 10.55
C ASP A 40 11.79 -0.18 9.80
N LEU A 41 10.81 -0.47 8.92
CA LEU A 41 10.83 -1.68 8.10
C LEU A 41 11.97 -1.66 7.09
N ALA A 42 12.23 -0.51 6.44
CA ALA A 42 13.35 -0.36 5.51
C ALA A 42 14.69 -0.57 6.21
N SER A 43 14.85 -0.03 7.42
CA SER A 43 16.05 -0.22 8.24
C SER A 43 16.25 -1.68 8.66
N ALA A 44 15.19 -2.38 9.05
CA ALA A 44 15.24 -3.79 9.40
C ALA A 44 15.62 -4.68 8.20
N LEU A 45 14.99 -4.43 7.04
CA LEU A 45 15.31 -5.14 5.79
C LEU A 45 16.75 -4.88 5.36
N ALA A 46 17.25 -3.64 5.42
CA ALA A 46 18.62 -3.28 5.12
C ALA A 46 19.60 -3.99 6.05
N GLY A 47 19.33 -4.01 7.36
CA GLY A 47 20.11 -4.75 8.36
C GLY A 47 20.12 -6.27 8.12
N ALA A 48 19.11 -6.80 7.45
CA ALA A 48 19.00 -8.20 7.05
C ALA A 48 19.64 -8.50 5.69
N GLY A 49 20.28 -7.54 5.01
CA GLY A 49 20.99 -7.74 3.74
C GLY A 49 20.09 -7.63 2.50
N TYR A 50 19.06 -6.80 2.56
CA TYR A 50 18.21 -6.45 1.43
C TYR A 50 18.39 -4.97 1.05
N ARG A 51 18.19 -4.66 -0.22
CA ARG A 51 18.01 -3.30 -0.67
C ARG A 51 16.52 -2.93 -0.51
N ALA A 52 16.19 -2.30 0.61
CA ALA A 52 14.86 -1.81 0.90
C ALA A 52 14.58 -0.54 0.09
N VAL A 53 13.45 -0.50 -0.60
CA VAL A 53 13.03 0.61 -1.45
C VAL A 53 11.65 1.06 -1.01
N SER A 54 11.51 2.27 -0.49
CA SER A 54 10.23 2.89 -0.20
C SER A 54 9.99 4.03 -1.16
N TYR A 55 8.75 4.28 -1.57
CA TYR A 55 8.43 5.37 -2.49
C TYR A 55 7.15 6.10 -2.08
N ASP A 56 7.09 7.36 -2.43
CA ASP A 56 5.87 8.13 -2.33
C ASP A 56 4.98 7.78 -3.52
N ARG A 57 3.82 7.20 -3.25
CA ARG A 57 2.81 6.96 -4.29
C ARG A 57 2.37 8.31 -4.87
N ARG A 58 1.86 8.33 -6.11
CA ARG A 58 1.47 9.58 -6.79
C ARG A 58 0.58 10.47 -5.91
N ALA A 59 0.67 11.78 -6.08
CA ALA A 59 0.02 12.81 -5.26
C ALA A 59 0.45 12.83 -3.79
N ARG A 60 1.60 12.21 -3.44
CA ARG A 60 2.16 12.25 -2.08
C ARG A 60 3.53 12.91 -2.09
N VAL A 61 3.77 13.78 -1.13
CA VAL A 61 5.05 14.43 -0.77
C VAL A 61 5.90 14.82 -1.97
N ASP A 62 6.91 14.01 -2.31
CA ASP A 62 7.91 14.32 -3.34
C ASP A 62 7.57 13.72 -4.72
N SER A 63 6.51 12.92 -4.80
CA SER A 63 6.00 12.40 -6.07
C SER A 63 5.01 13.35 -6.73
N GLY A 64 5.07 13.41 -8.05
CA GLY A 64 4.14 14.17 -8.88
C GLY A 64 2.72 13.56 -8.92
N ASP A 65 1.87 14.27 -9.65
CA ASP A 65 0.50 13.83 -9.97
C ASP A 65 0.14 14.27 -11.39
N THR A 66 -0.21 13.31 -12.24
CA THR A 66 -0.68 13.56 -13.60
C THR A 66 -2.10 13.03 -13.75
N ARG A 67 -3.04 13.93 -14.01
CA ARG A 67 -4.45 13.59 -14.23
C ARG A 67 -4.75 13.30 -15.71
N PRO A 68 -5.76 12.49 -16.01
CA PRO A 68 -6.69 11.85 -15.09
C PRO A 68 -6.08 10.65 -14.37
N TYR A 69 -6.49 10.42 -13.12
CA TYR A 69 -6.12 9.24 -12.34
C TYR A 69 -6.88 8.00 -12.82
N ALA A 70 -6.18 6.88 -12.79
CA ALA A 70 -6.75 5.54 -12.86
C ALA A 70 -5.84 4.58 -12.05
N PRO A 71 -6.37 3.50 -11.45
CA PRO A 71 -5.57 2.53 -10.70
C PRO A 71 -4.38 1.96 -11.48
N GLN A 72 -4.51 1.82 -12.81
CA GLN A 72 -3.44 1.38 -13.70
C GLN A 72 -2.22 2.30 -13.66
N ARG A 73 -2.40 3.61 -13.43
CA ARG A 73 -1.30 4.57 -13.32
C ARG A 73 -0.41 4.28 -12.13
N GLU A 74 -0.97 3.86 -11.00
CA GLU A 74 -0.17 3.44 -9.85
C GLU A 74 0.53 2.09 -10.06
N ALA A 75 -0.03 1.20 -10.85
CA ALA A 75 0.66 -0.02 -11.26
C ALA A 75 1.86 0.30 -12.18
N GLU A 76 1.73 1.29 -13.07
CA GLU A 76 2.82 1.81 -13.90
C GLU A 76 3.90 2.50 -13.04
N ASP A 77 3.51 3.22 -11.98
CA ASP A 77 4.45 3.83 -11.02
C ASP A 77 5.29 2.76 -10.32
N LEU A 78 4.63 1.71 -9.81
CA LEU A 78 5.31 0.59 -9.16
C LEU A 78 6.27 -0.11 -10.15
N ALA A 79 5.85 -0.29 -11.41
CA ALA A 79 6.71 -0.85 -12.45
C ALA A 79 7.95 0.02 -12.68
N ALA A 80 7.78 1.34 -12.75
CA ALA A 80 8.89 2.29 -12.93
C ALA A 80 9.87 2.26 -11.75
N VAL A 81 9.38 2.15 -10.52
CA VAL A 81 10.22 1.98 -9.32
C VAL A 81 10.98 0.65 -9.38
N ILE A 82 10.32 -0.47 -9.72
CA ILE A 82 10.96 -1.78 -9.86
C ILE A 82 12.03 -1.75 -10.96
N ASP A 83 11.76 -1.12 -12.09
CA ASP A 83 12.72 -1.02 -13.19
C ASP A 83 13.94 -0.17 -12.79
N ALA A 84 13.76 0.91 -12.04
CA ALA A 84 14.84 1.74 -11.53
C ALA A 84 15.78 0.99 -10.58
N VAL A 85 15.29 -0.05 -9.88
CA VAL A 85 16.07 -0.82 -8.90
C VAL A 85 16.53 -2.20 -9.42
N GLY A 86 16.45 -2.46 -10.72
CA GLY A 86 17.02 -3.65 -11.35
C GLY A 86 16.01 -4.54 -12.08
N GLY A 87 14.76 -4.12 -12.21
CA GLY A 87 13.75 -4.74 -13.07
C GLY A 87 13.01 -5.95 -12.49
N VAL A 88 13.41 -6.45 -11.32
CA VAL A 88 12.69 -7.46 -10.53
C VAL A 88 12.91 -7.18 -9.05
N ALA A 89 11.85 -7.19 -8.26
CA ALA A 89 11.92 -7.03 -6.82
C ALA A 89 10.88 -7.92 -6.11
N ALA A 90 11.13 -8.26 -4.84
CA ALA A 90 10.03 -8.61 -3.96
C ALA A 90 9.24 -7.33 -3.65
N VAL A 91 7.92 -7.45 -3.52
CA VAL A 91 7.04 -6.31 -3.21
C VAL A 91 6.27 -6.60 -1.93
N LEU A 92 6.39 -5.70 -0.96
CA LEU A 92 5.66 -5.76 0.29
C LEU A 92 4.65 -4.62 0.30
N GLY A 93 3.39 -4.95 0.10
CA GLY A 93 2.29 -4.01 0.18
C GLY A 93 1.60 -4.08 1.53
N HIS A 94 1.19 -2.91 2.07
CA HIS A 94 0.40 -2.81 3.29
C HIS A 94 -0.93 -2.12 3.01
N SER A 95 -2.04 -2.67 3.55
CA SER A 95 -3.36 -2.07 3.41
C SER A 95 -3.73 -1.83 1.93
N SER A 96 -4.13 -0.63 1.51
CA SER A 96 -4.37 -0.29 0.10
C SER A 96 -3.13 -0.52 -0.79
N GLY A 97 -1.92 -0.41 -0.23
CA GLY A 97 -0.68 -0.78 -0.93
C GLY A 97 -0.57 -2.28 -1.23
N ALA A 98 -1.16 -3.15 -0.42
CA ALA A 98 -1.23 -4.57 -0.71
C ALA A 98 -2.23 -4.87 -1.84
N VAL A 99 -3.34 -4.13 -1.88
CA VAL A 99 -4.28 -4.19 -3.02
C VAL A 99 -3.59 -3.76 -4.30
N LEU A 100 -2.86 -2.63 -4.26
CA LEU A 100 -2.09 -2.13 -5.40
C LEU A 100 -1.03 -3.14 -5.87
N ALA A 101 -0.28 -3.73 -4.96
CA ALA A 101 0.78 -4.69 -5.28
C ALA A 101 0.22 -5.92 -6.02
N LEU A 102 -0.89 -6.49 -5.51
CA LEU A 102 -1.55 -7.63 -6.16
C LEU A 102 -2.16 -7.24 -7.51
N TYR A 103 -2.80 -6.08 -7.59
CA TYR A 103 -3.36 -5.54 -8.82
C TYR A 103 -2.27 -5.30 -9.89
N ALA A 104 -1.17 -4.66 -9.54
CA ALA A 104 -0.04 -4.42 -10.43
C ALA A 104 0.58 -5.73 -10.95
N GLY A 105 0.75 -6.72 -10.06
CA GLY A 105 1.20 -8.04 -10.46
C GLY A 105 0.28 -8.71 -11.49
N SER A 106 -1.05 -8.55 -11.35
CA SER A 106 -2.02 -9.08 -12.31
C SER A 106 -1.98 -8.39 -13.68
N LEU A 107 -1.43 -7.17 -13.74
CA LEU A 107 -1.21 -6.42 -14.98
C LEU A 107 0.17 -6.71 -15.62
N GLY A 108 0.94 -7.65 -15.06
CA GLY A 108 2.22 -8.08 -15.60
C GLY A 108 3.45 -7.32 -15.08
N VAL A 109 3.30 -6.54 -14.01
CA VAL A 109 4.47 -5.97 -13.32
C VAL A 109 5.34 -7.09 -12.77
N ARG A 110 6.65 -7.03 -13.04
CA ARG A 110 7.60 -8.12 -12.71
C ARG A 110 7.92 -8.18 -11.23
N VAL A 111 7.11 -8.92 -10.50
CA VAL A 111 7.26 -9.14 -9.06
C VAL A 111 7.86 -10.52 -8.80
N GLY A 112 8.96 -10.57 -8.04
CA GLY A 112 9.61 -11.83 -7.65
C GLY A 112 8.86 -12.57 -6.54
N HIS A 113 8.31 -11.85 -5.57
CA HIS A 113 7.47 -12.35 -4.48
C HIS A 113 6.55 -11.24 -3.99
N LEU A 114 5.28 -11.53 -3.75
CA LEU A 114 4.32 -10.61 -3.16
C LEU A 114 4.11 -10.92 -1.67
N PHE A 115 4.31 -9.91 -0.82
CA PHE A 115 3.88 -9.93 0.58
C PHE A 115 2.72 -8.97 0.73
N LEU A 116 1.55 -9.49 1.09
CA LEU A 116 0.29 -8.73 1.18
C LEU A 116 -0.10 -8.60 2.65
N SER A 117 0.28 -7.49 3.27
CA SER A 117 -0.05 -7.21 4.66
C SER A 117 -1.42 -6.54 4.76
N GLU A 118 -2.37 -7.27 5.32
CA GLU A 118 -3.72 -6.80 5.64
C GLU A 118 -4.44 -6.06 4.50
N PRO A 119 -4.54 -6.66 3.28
CA PRO A 119 -5.24 -6.04 2.17
C PRO A 119 -6.76 -5.93 2.46
N PRO A 120 -7.36 -4.72 2.35
CA PRO A 120 -8.76 -4.49 2.70
C PRO A 120 -9.72 -4.86 1.57
N PHE A 121 -9.67 -6.10 1.08
CA PHE A 121 -10.68 -6.60 0.14
C PHE A 121 -12.01 -6.80 0.87
N ASN A 122 -13.08 -6.20 0.37
CA ASN A 122 -14.42 -6.32 0.98
C ASN A 122 -15.27 -7.42 0.33
N PHE A 123 -14.87 -7.93 -0.84
CA PHE A 123 -15.53 -9.05 -1.54
C PHE A 123 -17.00 -8.80 -1.89
N GLY A 124 -17.36 -7.57 -2.23
CA GLY A 124 -18.70 -7.21 -2.66
C GLY A 124 -19.59 -6.63 -1.55
N ASP A 125 -19.06 -6.43 -0.34
CA ASP A 125 -19.70 -5.57 0.64
C ASP A 125 -19.47 -4.13 0.19
N ASP A 126 -20.44 -3.58 -0.54
CA ASP A 126 -20.25 -2.37 -1.33
C ASP A 126 -20.01 -1.12 -0.49
N ALA A 127 -18.91 -0.42 -0.77
CA ALA A 127 -18.80 0.98 -0.39
C ALA A 127 -19.92 1.80 -1.07
N PRO A 128 -20.47 2.84 -0.42
CA PRO A 128 -21.52 3.66 -1.00
C PRO A 128 -21.14 4.16 -2.39
N GLU A 129 -22.07 4.10 -3.35
CA GLU A 129 -21.85 4.64 -4.69
C GLU A 129 -21.44 6.11 -4.61
N GLY A 130 -20.46 6.51 -5.42
CA GLY A 130 -20.01 7.90 -5.50
C GLY A 130 -19.14 8.36 -4.34
N PHE A 131 -18.59 7.44 -3.53
CA PHE A 131 -17.73 7.81 -2.40
C PHE A 131 -16.46 8.54 -2.86
N GLU A 132 -15.74 8.00 -3.84
CA GLU A 132 -14.53 8.62 -4.39
C GLU A 132 -14.83 9.96 -5.10
N GLN A 133 -15.98 10.10 -5.75
CA GLN A 133 -16.40 11.38 -6.35
C GLN A 133 -16.69 12.42 -5.28
N ARG A 134 -17.31 12.03 -4.16
CA ARG A 134 -17.57 12.92 -3.02
C ARG A 134 -16.26 13.37 -2.36
N LEU A 135 -15.29 12.48 -2.21
CA LEU A 135 -13.97 12.85 -1.71
C LEU A 135 -13.28 13.82 -2.68
N GLN A 136 -13.33 13.56 -4.00
CA GLN A 136 -12.77 14.46 -5.00
C GLN A 136 -13.42 15.84 -4.96
N GLN A 137 -14.74 15.89 -4.82
CA GLN A 137 -15.47 17.17 -4.70
C GLN A 137 -15.01 17.97 -3.49
N LEU A 138 -14.79 17.31 -2.34
CA LEU A 138 -14.26 17.99 -1.15
C LEU A 138 -12.86 18.58 -1.40
N VAL A 139 -12.00 17.85 -2.09
CA VAL A 139 -10.66 18.34 -2.45
C VAL A 139 -10.76 19.53 -3.42
N ASP A 140 -11.59 19.44 -4.45
CA ASP A 140 -11.78 20.48 -5.47
C ASP A 140 -12.43 21.76 -4.88
N ASP A 141 -13.28 21.61 -3.85
CA ASP A 141 -13.89 22.71 -3.11
C ASP A 141 -12.92 23.36 -2.09
N GLY A 142 -11.66 22.91 -2.01
CA GLY A 142 -10.67 23.45 -1.07
C GLY A 142 -10.89 23.00 0.37
N LYS A 143 -11.50 21.84 0.59
CA LYS A 143 -11.78 21.20 1.89
C LYS A 143 -11.02 19.89 2.07
N PRO A 144 -9.67 19.89 1.92
CA PRO A 144 -8.89 18.66 1.98
C PRO A 144 -8.93 18.00 3.37
N ASP A 145 -9.11 18.76 4.43
CA ASP A 145 -9.29 18.25 5.79
C ASP A 145 -10.60 17.45 5.95
N GLU A 146 -11.70 17.96 5.37
CA GLU A 146 -12.98 17.22 5.34
C GLU A 146 -12.86 15.93 4.54
N ALA A 147 -12.10 15.91 3.42
CA ALA A 147 -11.88 14.72 2.62
C ALA A 147 -11.13 13.64 3.43
N VAL A 148 -10.05 14.01 4.14
CA VAL A 148 -9.29 13.09 5.01
C VAL A 148 -10.18 12.54 6.12
N VAL A 149 -10.94 13.40 6.81
CA VAL A 149 -11.84 12.98 7.88
C VAL A 149 -12.96 12.07 7.38
N THR A 150 -13.53 12.38 6.22
CA THR A 150 -14.56 11.54 5.58
C THR A 150 -14.03 10.15 5.25
N PHE A 151 -12.81 10.07 4.72
CA PHE A 151 -12.16 8.79 4.44
C PHE A 151 -11.89 7.98 5.72
N GLN A 152 -11.39 8.61 6.78
CA GLN A 152 -11.17 7.97 8.08
C GLN A 152 -12.47 7.40 8.66
N ARG A 153 -13.55 8.16 8.55
CA ARG A 153 -14.87 7.78 9.07
C ARG A 153 -15.52 6.66 8.26
N GLU A 154 -15.58 6.83 6.94
CA GLU A 154 -16.43 6.00 6.09
C GLU A 154 -15.69 4.83 5.42
N ALA A 155 -14.40 5.00 5.08
CA ALA A 155 -13.62 3.92 4.47
C ALA A 155 -12.85 3.08 5.50
N ILE A 156 -12.30 3.72 6.55
CA ILE A 156 -11.55 2.99 7.60
C ILE A 156 -12.47 2.58 8.73
N GLY A 157 -13.58 3.32 8.96
CA GLY A 157 -14.50 3.03 10.06
C GLY A 157 -13.98 3.46 11.44
N LEU A 158 -13.11 4.50 11.50
CA LEU A 158 -12.62 4.99 12.79
C LEU A 158 -13.73 5.59 13.63
N PRO A 159 -13.76 5.29 14.95
CA PRO A 159 -14.69 5.91 15.87
C PRO A 159 -14.49 7.43 15.95
N GLU A 160 -15.59 8.17 16.08
CA GLU A 160 -15.55 9.64 16.15
C GLU A 160 -14.58 10.21 17.20
N PRO A 161 -14.46 9.65 18.42
CA PRO A 161 -13.48 10.12 19.40
C PRO A 161 -12.01 10.00 18.90
N VAL A 162 -11.73 8.95 18.13
CA VAL A 162 -10.38 8.75 17.54
C VAL A 162 -10.12 9.78 16.45
N ILE A 163 -11.11 10.05 15.59
CA ILE A 163 -11.01 11.09 14.55
C ILE A 163 -10.75 12.46 15.18
N GLU A 164 -11.49 12.82 16.24
CA GLU A 164 -11.27 14.10 16.93
C GLU A 164 -9.88 14.19 17.58
N GLN A 165 -9.34 13.09 18.12
CA GLN A 165 -7.96 13.06 18.60
C GLN A 165 -6.95 13.27 17.47
N ILE A 166 -7.15 12.63 16.31
CA ILE A 166 -6.30 12.78 15.14
C ILE A 166 -6.33 14.24 14.65
N LYS A 167 -7.50 14.86 14.57
CA LYS A 167 -7.64 16.27 14.16
C LYS A 167 -6.88 17.26 15.05
N GLN A 168 -6.74 16.94 16.34
CA GLN A 168 -5.99 17.76 17.30
C GLN A 168 -4.49 17.43 17.34
N ALA A 169 -4.06 16.37 16.69
CA ALA A 169 -2.67 15.93 16.71
C ALA A 169 -1.78 16.83 15.83
N PRO A 170 -0.52 17.09 16.22
CA PRO A 170 0.42 17.92 15.45
C PRO A 170 0.70 17.43 14.02
N PHE A 171 0.47 16.14 13.76
CA PHE A 171 0.67 15.53 12.45
C PHE A 171 -0.54 15.68 11.49
N PHE A 172 -1.71 16.08 11.97
CA PHE A 172 -2.92 16.20 11.15
C PHE A 172 -2.72 17.07 9.89
N PRO A 173 -2.05 18.23 9.96
CA PRO A 173 -1.75 19.02 8.75
C PRO A 173 -0.95 18.26 7.68
N SER A 174 -0.14 17.29 8.07
CA SER A 174 0.59 16.42 7.12
C SER A 174 -0.35 15.42 6.45
N LEU A 175 -1.33 14.88 7.17
CA LEU A 175 -2.38 14.04 6.57
C LEU A 175 -3.24 14.82 5.57
N VAL A 176 -3.59 16.08 5.90
CA VAL A 176 -4.38 16.95 5.02
C VAL A 176 -3.70 17.18 3.66
N LYS A 177 -2.36 17.24 3.63
CA LYS A 177 -1.61 17.34 2.38
C LYS A 177 -1.74 16.11 1.48
N LEU A 178 -2.16 14.97 2.03
CA LEU A 178 -2.36 13.71 1.31
C LEU A 178 -3.81 13.52 0.82
N ALA A 179 -4.67 14.53 0.94
CA ALA A 179 -6.09 14.41 0.64
C ALA A 179 -6.37 13.94 -0.80
N GLN A 180 -5.59 14.38 -1.81
CA GLN A 180 -5.75 13.90 -3.17
C GLN A 180 -5.41 12.41 -3.28
N SER A 181 -4.36 11.94 -2.60
CA SER A 181 -4.02 10.51 -2.62
C SER A 181 -5.05 9.63 -1.92
N VAL A 182 -5.80 10.19 -0.95
CA VAL A 182 -6.92 9.49 -0.29
C VAL A 182 -8.04 9.19 -1.28
N VAL A 183 -8.32 10.11 -2.21
CA VAL A 183 -9.27 9.87 -3.32
C VAL A 183 -8.79 8.70 -4.18
N TYR A 184 -7.50 8.62 -4.45
CA TYR A 184 -6.90 7.55 -5.25
C TYR A 184 -6.95 6.21 -4.53
N ASP A 185 -6.68 6.19 -3.22
CA ASP A 185 -6.85 4.97 -2.40
C ASP A 185 -8.29 4.47 -2.42
N ALA A 186 -9.28 5.36 -2.26
CA ALA A 186 -10.70 5.00 -2.35
C ALA A 186 -11.08 4.46 -3.74
N THR A 187 -10.57 5.11 -4.80
CA THR A 187 -10.80 4.68 -6.19
C THR A 187 -10.21 3.30 -6.46
N LEU A 188 -8.96 3.05 -6.02
CA LEU A 188 -8.28 1.76 -6.18
C LEU A 188 -9.03 0.65 -5.45
N THR A 189 -9.28 0.81 -4.15
CA THR A 189 -9.91 -0.22 -3.32
C THR A 189 -11.34 -0.53 -3.75
N ARG A 190 -12.06 0.44 -4.32
CA ARG A 190 -13.35 0.22 -4.93
C ARG A 190 -13.24 -0.50 -6.28
N HIS A 191 -12.30 -0.09 -7.14
CA HIS A 191 -12.09 -0.69 -8.47
C HIS A 191 -11.83 -2.20 -8.40
N VAL A 192 -11.09 -2.64 -7.38
CA VAL A 192 -10.78 -4.05 -7.13
C VAL A 192 -11.22 -4.50 -5.73
N SER A 193 -12.44 -4.12 -5.33
CA SER A 193 -13.01 -4.48 -4.04
C SER A 193 -13.07 -5.99 -3.80
N THR A 194 -13.20 -6.75 -4.88
CA THR A 194 -13.05 -8.21 -4.92
C THR A 194 -11.89 -8.54 -5.84
N PRO A 195 -10.94 -9.41 -5.43
CA PRO A 195 -9.87 -9.85 -6.30
C PRO A 195 -10.42 -10.49 -7.58
N THR A 196 -9.91 -10.04 -8.74
CA THR A 196 -10.29 -10.60 -10.04
C THR A 196 -9.61 -11.94 -10.29
N ASP A 197 -10.09 -12.71 -11.28
CA ASP A 197 -9.45 -13.96 -11.69
C ASP A 197 -7.98 -13.77 -12.09
N ALA A 198 -7.65 -12.64 -12.71
CA ALA A 198 -6.27 -12.28 -13.05
C ALA A 198 -5.40 -12.07 -11.80
N MET A 199 -5.97 -11.47 -10.74
CA MET A 199 -5.26 -11.27 -9.47
C MET A 199 -5.09 -12.60 -8.71
N THR A 200 -6.12 -13.42 -8.67
CA THR A 200 -6.05 -14.72 -7.98
C THR A 200 -5.22 -15.76 -8.74
N GLY A 201 -5.08 -15.60 -10.06
CA GLY A 201 -4.29 -16.46 -10.94
C GLY A 201 -2.81 -16.08 -11.10
N ILE A 202 -2.31 -15.08 -10.35
CA ILE A 202 -0.92 -14.64 -10.45
C ILE A 202 0.07 -15.79 -10.18
N GLN A 203 1.14 -15.87 -10.98
CA GLN A 203 2.11 -16.96 -10.88
C GLN A 203 3.26 -16.67 -9.91
N SER A 204 3.49 -15.41 -9.56
CA SER A 204 4.48 -15.05 -8.54
C SER A 204 4.08 -15.63 -7.19
N PRO A 205 5.04 -16.07 -6.35
CA PRO A 205 4.74 -16.47 -4.99
C PRO A 205 4.06 -15.35 -4.20
N VAL A 206 3.03 -15.69 -3.43
CA VAL A 206 2.26 -14.76 -2.60
C VAL A 206 2.25 -15.22 -1.16
N THR A 207 2.56 -14.31 -0.24
CA THR A 207 2.40 -14.51 1.20
C THR A 207 1.45 -13.45 1.75
N ILE A 208 0.32 -13.88 2.29
CA ILE A 208 -0.68 -13.03 2.94
C ILE A 208 -0.30 -12.92 4.41
N LEU A 209 -0.14 -11.69 4.92
CA LEU A 209 0.20 -11.40 6.30
C LEU A 209 -0.99 -10.75 7.00
N CYS A 210 -1.33 -11.22 8.19
CA CYS A 210 -2.41 -10.67 8.99
C CYS A 210 -2.02 -10.62 10.46
N GLY A 211 -2.11 -9.47 11.09
CA GLY A 211 -1.90 -9.32 12.52
C GLY A 211 -2.90 -10.14 13.33
N VAL A 212 -2.47 -10.60 14.50
CA VAL A 212 -3.36 -11.34 15.42
C VAL A 212 -4.34 -10.38 16.10
N GLN A 213 -3.90 -9.15 16.37
CA GLN A 213 -4.70 -8.09 17.00
C GLN A 213 -4.86 -6.92 16.00
N THR A 214 -5.68 -7.13 14.96
CA THR A 214 -6.04 -6.12 13.98
C THR A 214 -7.57 -6.01 13.85
N PHE A 215 -8.06 -5.14 12.99
CA PHE A 215 -9.50 -4.97 12.77
C PHE A 215 -10.15 -6.27 12.28
N PRO A 216 -11.34 -6.63 12.79
CA PRO A 216 -12.04 -7.87 12.44
C PRO A 216 -12.26 -8.03 10.93
N ASP A 217 -12.57 -6.94 10.23
CA ASP A 217 -12.82 -6.95 8.78
C ASP A 217 -11.54 -7.29 7.99
N LEU A 218 -10.37 -6.81 8.42
CA LEU A 218 -9.09 -7.16 7.82
C LEU A 218 -8.72 -8.63 8.06
N GLN A 219 -9.07 -9.16 9.23
CA GLN A 219 -8.91 -10.59 9.50
C GLN A 219 -9.81 -11.43 8.59
N ALA A 220 -11.07 -11.03 8.43
CA ALA A 220 -12.01 -11.70 7.54
C ALA A 220 -11.55 -11.60 6.07
N ALA A 221 -11.08 -10.43 5.64
CA ALA A 221 -10.53 -10.21 4.30
C ALA A 221 -9.33 -11.13 4.01
N ALA A 222 -8.38 -11.23 4.95
CA ALA A 222 -7.21 -12.12 4.81
C ALA A 222 -7.61 -13.60 4.69
N VAL A 223 -8.59 -14.04 5.48
CA VAL A 223 -9.12 -15.42 5.40
C VAL A 223 -9.79 -15.66 4.04
N ARG A 224 -10.65 -14.74 3.58
CA ARG A 224 -11.34 -14.88 2.28
C ARG A 224 -10.34 -14.83 1.13
N LEU A 225 -9.32 -13.97 1.19
CA LEU A 225 -8.28 -13.91 0.17
C LEU A 225 -7.51 -15.24 0.07
N ALA A 226 -7.14 -15.84 1.21
CA ALA A 226 -6.48 -17.15 1.22
C ALA A 226 -7.37 -18.27 0.64
N GLN A 227 -8.68 -18.18 0.79
CA GLN A 227 -9.63 -19.15 0.20
C GLN A 227 -9.68 -19.06 -1.33
N VAL A 228 -9.61 -17.85 -1.90
CA VAL A 228 -9.63 -17.64 -3.36
C VAL A 228 -8.25 -17.72 -3.99
N MET A 229 -7.20 -17.73 -3.19
CA MET A 229 -5.79 -17.91 -3.60
C MET A 229 -5.16 -19.10 -2.88
N PRO A 230 -5.58 -20.34 -3.14
CA PRO A 230 -5.12 -21.53 -2.39
C PRO A 230 -3.61 -21.80 -2.57
N GLN A 231 -2.98 -21.20 -3.58
CA GLN A 231 -1.52 -21.25 -3.79
C GLN A 231 -0.76 -20.24 -2.91
N ALA A 232 -1.43 -19.24 -2.33
CA ALA A 232 -0.80 -18.28 -1.45
C ALA A 232 -0.57 -18.86 -0.06
N GLU A 233 0.58 -18.56 0.53
CA GLU A 233 0.81 -18.84 1.93
C GLU A 233 0.10 -17.79 2.79
N SER A 234 -0.57 -18.19 3.85
CA SER A 234 -1.23 -17.27 4.78
C SER A 234 -0.64 -17.39 6.18
N LEU A 235 -0.15 -16.28 6.73
CA LEU A 235 0.53 -16.22 8.01
C LEU A 235 -0.15 -15.24 8.97
N ARG A 236 -0.26 -15.66 10.23
CA ARG A 236 -0.63 -14.78 11.34
C ARG A 236 0.64 -14.23 11.97
N VAL A 237 0.74 -12.89 12.07
CA VAL A 237 1.90 -12.19 12.62
C VAL A 237 1.51 -11.65 14.00
N ALA A 238 2.01 -12.32 15.06
CA ALA A 238 1.60 -12.01 16.43
C ALA A 238 2.05 -10.61 16.88
N GLU A 239 3.19 -10.17 16.37
CA GLU A 239 3.83 -8.89 16.69
C GLU A 239 3.16 -7.70 15.97
N SER A 240 2.43 -7.95 14.87
CA SER A 240 1.68 -6.93 14.15
C SER A 240 0.34 -6.68 14.85
N VAL A 241 0.19 -5.49 15.41
CA VAL A 241 -1.00 -5.07 16.17
C VAL A 241 -1.54 -3.74 15.63
N ASP A 242 -2.83 -3.48 15.82
CA ASP A 242 -3.48 -2.21 15.49
C ASP A 242 -3.24 -1.77 14.02
N HIS A 243 -3.31 -2.73 13.09
CA HIS A 243 -3.07 -2.49 11.66
C HIS A 243 -1.68 -1.93 11.36
N ARG A 244 -0.66 -2.35 12.11
CA ARG A 244 0.74 -1.94 11.91
C ARG A 244 1.61 -3.13 11.52
N ILE A 245 2.60 -2.87 10.69
CA ILE A 245 3.64 -3.84 10.38
C ILE A 245 4.66 -3.87 11.53
N ASP A 246 4.90 -5.03 12.12
CA ASP A 246 6.11 -5.22 12.92
C ASP A 246 7.31 -5.43 11.99
N ALA A 247 8.30 -4.56 12.10
CA ALA A 247 9.45 -4.53 11.20
C ALA A 247 10.33 -5.77 11.32
N ALA A 248 10.56 -6.26 12.55
CA ALA A 248 11.44 -7.40 12.80
C ALA A 248 10.80 -8.71 12.35
N ALA A 249 9.55 -8.96 12.75
CA ALA A 249 8.81 -10.16 12.36
C ALA A 249 8.61 -10.23 10.85
N THR A 250 8.23 -9.11 10.22
CA THR A 250 8.03 -9.04 8.78
C THR A 250 9.34 -9.25 8.02
N THR A 251 10.45 -8.67 8.48
CA THR A 251 11.78 -8.90 7.89
C THR A 251 12.19 -10.37 7.98
N ALA A 252 11.93 -11.05 9.10
CA ALA A 252 12.20 -12.47 9.24
C ALA A 252 11.39 -13.32 8.25
N ILE A 253 10.12 -12.96 8.02
CA ILE A 253 9.26 -13.62 7.04
C ILE A 253 9.78 -13.41 5.61
N VAL A 254 10.21 -12.20 5.25
CA VAL A 254 10.83 -11.90 3.95
C VAL A 254 12.11 -12.71 3.78
N ALA A 255 12.98 -12.73 4.80
CA ALA A 255 14.26 -13.44 4.76
C ALA A 255 14.13 -14.96 4.58
N ALA A 256 13.03 -15.53 5.03
CA ALA A 256 12.75 -16.96 4.84
C ALA A 256 12.29 -17.32 3.41
N ARG A 257 11.90 -16.33 2.56
CA ARG A 257 11.28 -16.54 1.26
C ARG A 257 12.02 -15.89 0.09
N VAL A 258 12.77 -14.85 0.36
CA VAL A 258 13.57 -14.13 -0.64
C VAL A 258 15.03 -14.47 -0.41
N PRO A 259 15.67 -15.32 -1.25
CA PRO A 259 17.08 -15.66 -1.10
C PRO A 259 17.95 -14.41 -1.19
N ARG A 260 18.93 -14.35 -0.29
CA ARG A 260 20.06 -13.43 -0.42
C ARG A 260 21.05 -14.09 -1.38
N GLY A 261 21.28 -13.51 -2.52
CA GLY A 261 22.17 -14.05 -3.54
C GLY A 261 23.56 -14.36 -3.01
#